data_570366c65684da5d5743896f7352f1a9
#
_entry.id   570366c65684da5d5743896f7352f1a9
#
_cell.length_a   1.000
_cell.length_b   1.000
_cell.length_c   1.000
_cell.angle_alpha   90.00
_cell.angle_beta   90.00
_cell.angle_gamma   90.00
#
_symmetry.space_group_name_H-M   'P 1'
#
loop_
_entity.id
_entity.type
_entity.pdbx_description
1 polymer ?
#
loop_
_entity_poly.entity_id
_entity_poly.type
_entity_poly.pdbx_seq_one_letter_code
_entity_poly.pdbx_strand_id
1 'polypeptide(L)' 'MDEKVKEQILAIRDTGLANMFDLSLVQRLAYERDFYELVLYLEEHRKEYVHFIMTGEA' A
#
# COMPACT_ATOMS: atom_id res chain seq x y z
N MET A 1 9.19 -5.65 -5.16
CA MET A 1 8.04 -5.70 -4.26
C MET A 1 7.43 -7.08 -4.26
N ASP A 2 7.09 -7.57 -3.08
CA ASP A 2 6.44 -8.86 -2.93
C ASP A 2 5.07 -8.83 -3.62
N GLU A 3 4.70 -9.92 -4.28
CA GLU A 3 3.42 -10.05 -4.96
C GLU A 3 2.25 -9.88 -3.98
N LYS A 4 2.40 -10.39 -2.76
CA LYS A 4 1.39 -10.24 -1.72
C LYS A 4 1.14 -8.77 -1.38
N VAL A 5 2.22 -8.00 -1.20
CA VAL A 5 2.12 -6.57 -0.91
C VAL A 5 1.45 -5.85 -2.08
N LYS A 6 1.84 -6.18 -3.31
CA LYS A 6 1.25 -5.58 -4.50
C LYS A 6 -0.26 -5.83 -4.57
N GLU A 7 -0.70 -7.06 -4.32
CA GLU A 7 -2.12 -7.40 -4.31
C GLU A 7 -2.87 -6.58 -3.26
N GLN A 8 -2.28 -6.42 -2.08
CA GLN A 8 -2.90 -5.67 -1.00
C GLN A 8 -3.02 -4.17 -1.34
N ILE A 9 -2.00 -3.60 -1.97
CA ILE A 9 -2.03 -2.22 -2.44
C ILE A 9 -3.18 -2.03 -3.44
N LEU A 10 -3.27 -2.93 -4.41
CA LEU A 10 -4.30 -2.82 -5.45
C LEU A 10 -5.70 -3.01 -4.87
N ALA A 11 -5.85 -3.87 -3.87
CA ALA A 11 -7.13 -4.06 -3.19
C ALA A 11 -7.60 -2.78 -2.51
N ILE A 12 -6.69 -2.06 -1.86
CA ILE A 12 -7.03 -0.78 -1.22
C ILE A 12 -7.36 0.27 -2.28
N ARG A 13 -6.58 0.34 -3.36
CA ARG A 13 -6.84 1.27 -4.45
C ARG A 13 -8.24 1.06 -5.02
N ASP A 14 -8.66 -0.17 -5.17
CA ASP A 14 -9.95 -0.51 -5.76
C ASP A 14 -11.13 -0.10 -4.88
N THR A 15 -10.92 0.14 -3.58
CA THR A 15 -11.99 0.63 -2.71
C THR A 15 -12.39 2.07 -3.01
N GLY A 16 -11.47 2.84 -3.57
CA GLY A 16 -11.70 4.27 -3.80
C GLY A 16 -11.77 5.11 -2.54
N LEU A 17 -11.41 4.54 -1.38
CA LEU A 17 -11.57 5.20 -0.08
C LEU A 17 -10.39 6.09 0.30
N ALA A 18 -9.25 5.96 -0.39
CA ALA A 18 -8.02 6.64 0.02
C ALA A 18 -7.29 7.24 -1.16
N ASN A 19 -6.66 8.39 -0.91
CA ASN A 19 -5.60 8.89 -1.76
C ASN A 19 -4.39 7.99 -1.52
N MET A 20 -3.91 7.33 -2.56
CA MET A 20 -2.82 6.35 -2.44
C MET A 20 -1.48 6.99 -2.04
N PHE A 21 -1.35 8.32 -2.09
CA PHE A 21 -0.19 9.04 -1.58
C PHE A 21 -0.31 9.41 -0.10
N ASP A 22 -1.47 9.21 0.50
CA ASP A 22 -1.67 9.40 1.93
C ASP A 22 -1.29 8.11 2.64
N LEU A 23 0.00 7.97 2.95
CA LEU A 23 0.54 6.72 3.49
C LEU A 23 -0.07 6.35 4.84
N SER A 24 -0.34 7.35 5.67
CA SER A 24 -0.96 7.09 6.98
C SER A 24 -2.34 6.47 6.83
N LEU A 25 -3.14 7.00 5.90
CA LEU A 25 -4.48 6.47 5.67
C LEU A 25 -4.42 5.09 5.01
N VAL A 26 -3.52 4.91 4.03
CA VAL A 26 -3.36 3.61 3.38
C VAL A 26 -2.94 2.55 4.40
N GLN A 27 -2.02 2.90 5.30
CA GLN A 27 -1.56 1.97 6.33
C GLN A 27 -2.70 1.61 7.30
N ARG A 28 -3.52 2.59 7.68
CA ARG A 28 -4.68 2.36 8.52
C ARG A 28 -5.67 1.42 7.86
N LEU A 29 -5.98 1.65 6.58
CA LEU A 29 -6.89 0.77 5.85
C LEU A 29 -6.32 -0.63 5.72
N ALA A 30 -5.02 -0.75 5.49
CA ALA A 30 -4.35 -2.04 5.44
C ALA A 30 -4.47 -2.78 6.76
N TYR A 31 -4.27 -2.07 7.87
CA TYR A 31 -4.40 -2.65 9.21
C TYR A 31 -5.82 -3.15 9.45
N GLU A 32 -6.82 -2.38 9.06
CA GLU A 32 -8.23 -2.76 9.25
C GLU A 32 -8.61 -4.00 8.43
N ARG A 33 -7.90 -4.26 7.34
CA ARG A 33 -8.15 -5.42 6.46
C ARG A 33 -7.20 -6.58 6.73
N ASP A 34 -6.43 -6.52 7.82
CA ASP A 34 -5.44 -7.54 8.16
C ASP A 34 -4.36 -7.70 7.08
N PHE A 35 -4.07 -6.64 6.35
CA PHE A 35 -3.01 -6.62 5.34
C PHE A 35 -1.68 -6.29 6.00
N TYR A 36 -1.22 -7.16 6.88
CA TYR A 36 -0.05 -6.88 7.70
C TYR A 36 1.25 -6.77 6.91
N GLU A 37 1.34 -7.48 5.81
CA GLU A 37 2.50 -7.37 4.93
C GLU A 37 2.64 -5.94 4.40
N LEU A 38 1.52 -5.33 3.98
CA LEU A 38 1.52 -3.96 3.51
C LEU A 38 1.81 -2.98 4.64
N VAL A 39 1.26 -3.23 5.84
CA VAL A 39 1.53 -2.38 7.00
C VAL A 39 3.04 -2.30 7.26
N LEU A 40 3.71 -3.46 7.28
CA LEU A 40 5.16 -3.51 7.49
C LEU A 40 5.93 -2.89 6.34
N TYR A 41 5.48 -3.10 5.12
CA TYR A 41 6.14 -2.52 3.94
C TYR A 41 6.11 -0.99 4.00
N LEU A 42 4.98 -0.41 4.39
CA LEU A 42 4.85 1.03 4.52
C LEU A 42 5.71 1.59 5.66
N GLU A 43 6.00 0.79 6.69
CA GLU A 43 6.92 1.21 7.74
C GLU A 43 8.37 1.26 7.26
N GLU A 44 8.77 0.31 6.43
CA GLU A 44 10.17 0.09 6.09
C GLU A 44 10.57 0.55 4.69
N HIS A 45 9.61 0.65 3.77
CA HIS A 45 9.89 0.86 2.34
C HIS A 45 9.00 1.92 1.72
N ARG A 46 8.89 3.08 2.36
CA ARG A 46 8.00 4.15 1.88
C ARG A 46 8.37 4.67 0.49
N LYS A 47 9.67 4.78 0.21
CA LYS A 47 10.12 5.27 -1.09
C LYS A 47 9.74 4.33 -2.21
N GLU A 48 9.89 3.04 -1.97
CA GLU A 48 9.53 2.02 -2.94
C GLU A 48 8.03 2.00 -3.18
N TYR A 49 7.24 2.19 -2.11
CA TYR A 49 5.80 2.28 -2.23
C TYR A 49 5.39 3.48 -3.10
N VAL A 50 5.94 4.66 -2.82
CA VAL A 50 5.62 5.87 -3.59
C VAL A 50 6.02 5.69 -5.05
N HIS A 51 7.19 5.09 -5.30
CA HIS A 51 7.63 4.81 -6.67
C HIS A 51 6.63 3.91 -7.40
N PHE A 52 6.15 2.87 -6.74
CA PHE A 52 5.16 1.97 -7.33
C PHE A 52 3.86 2.72 -7.68
N ILE A 53 3.38 3.58 -6.77
CA ILE A 53 2.15 4.32 -7.01
C ILE A 53 2.32 5.30 -8.17
N MET A 54 3.49 5.93 -8.30
CA MET A 54 3.77 6.90 -9.36
C MET A 54 3.92 6.25 -10.73
N THR A 55 4.51 5.06 -10.80
CA THR A 55 4.90 4.45 -12.08
C THR A 55 4.15 3.18 -12.41
N GLY A 56 3.53 2.52 -11.42
CA GLY A 56 2.93 1.20 -11.60
C GLY A 56 3.96 0.07 -11.66
N GLU A 57 5.23 0.37 -11.39
CA GLU A 57 6.31 -0.62 -11.45
C GLU A 57 6.93 -0.82 -10.08
N ALA A 58 7.03 -2.06 -9.68
CA ALA A 58 7.63 -2.44 -8.40
C ALA A 58 9.14 -2.53 -8.47
#